data_bb466f3cdd79c78a04a0b8db957dbb38
#
_entry.id   bb466f3cdd79c78a04a0b8db957dbb38
#
_cell.length_a   1.000
_cell.length_b   1.000
_cell.length_c   1.000
_cell.angle_alpha   90.00
_cell.angle_beta   90.00
_cell.angle_gamma   90.00
#
_symmetry.space_group_name_H-M   'P 1'
#
loop_
_entity.id
_entity.type
_entity.pdbx_description
1 polymer ?
#
loop_
_entity_poly.entity_id
_entity_poly.type
_entity_poly.pdbx_seq_one_letter_code
_entity_poly.pdbx_strand_id
1 'polypeptide(L)'
;MHSTEVQAKPLFSWKALGWALLYFWFFSTLLQAIIYISGYSGTNGIRDSLLFSSLWLIPVFLFPMRIKIIAAVIGVVLWAASLAALCYYVIYGQEFSQSVLFVMFETNTNEASEYLSQYFSLKIVLIALAYTAVAVLLWTRLRPVYIPKPWRYVVSFALLYGLILHPIAMNTFIKNKPFEKTLDNLASRMEPAAPWQFLTGYYQYRQQLNSLTKLLNENNALPPLANFKDESGNEPRTLVLVIGESTQRGRMSLYGYPRETTPELDALHKTDPNLTVFNNVVTSRPYTIEILQQALTFANEKNPDLYLTQPSLMNMMKQAGYKTFWITNQQTMTARNTMLTVFSRQTDKQYYMNQQRTQSAREYDTNVLKPFQDVLNDPAPKKLIIVHLLGTHIKYKYRYPENQGKFDGNTDHVPPGLSAEELESYNDYDNANLYNDHVVASLIKDFKAADPNGFLVYFSDHGEEVYDTPPHKTQGRNEDNPTRHMYTIPFLLWTSEKWQATHPRDFSQDVDRKYSLAELIHTWSDLAGLSYDGYDPTRSVVNPQFKETTRWIGNPYKKNALIDYDTLPYGDQVGNQ
;
A
#
# COMPACT_ATOMS: atom_id res chain seq x y z
N MET A 1 -29.37 -53.87 -47.10
CA MET A 1 -28.14 -54.03 -46.30
C MET A 1 -27.71 -52.64 -45.82
N HIS A 2 -28.12 -52.28 -44.62
CA HIS A 2 -27.61 -51.04 -43.98
C HIS A 2 -26.34 -51.43 -43.22
N SER A 3 -25.21 -51.03 -43.73
CA SER A 3 -23.95 -51.12 -43.03
C SER A 3 -23.98 -50.08 -41.90
N THR A 4 -24.22 -50.53 -40.68
CA THR A 4 -23.96 -49.77 -39.46
C THR A 4 -22.45 -49.60 -39.35
N GLU A 5 -21.91 -48.44 -39.78
CA GLU A 5 -20.56 -48.02 -39.40
C GLU A 5 -20.48 -47.96 -37.86
N VAL A 6 -19.79 -48.94 -37.31
CA VAL A 6 -19.40 -48.92 -35.89
C VAL A 6 -18.41 -47.77 -35.74
N GLN A 7 -18.91 -46.60 -35.30
CA GLN A 7 -18.03 -45.49 -34.93
C GLN A 7 -17.09 -45.99 -33.84
N ALA A 8 -15.81 -46.08 -34.19
CA ALA A 8 -14.77 -46.48 -33.24
C ALA A 8 -14.82 -45.56 -32.02
N LYS A 9 -14.95 -46.12 -30.83
CA LYS A 9 -14.95 -45.36 -29.56
C LYS A 9 -13.67 -44.54 -29.52
N PRO A 10 -13.76 -43.21 -29.25
CA PRO A 10 -12.60 -42.34 -29.20
C PRO A 10 -11.64 -42.83 -28.09
N LEU A 11 -10.39 -43.10 -28.46
CA LEU A 11 -9.33 -43.56 -27.57
C LEU A 11 -8.71 -42.37 -26.80
N PHE A 12 -8.23 -42.64 -25.57
CA PHE A 12 -7.45 -41.68 -24.78
C PHE A 12 -6.17 -41.31 -25.55
N SER A 13 -5.85 -40.01 -25.58
CA SER A 13 -4.67 -39.46 -26.24
C SER A 13 -3.79 -38.68 -25.27
N TRP A 14 -2.60 -39.18 -24.98
CA TRP A 14 -1.56 -38.48 -24.22
C TRP A 14 -1.19 -37.14 -24.85
N LYS A 15 -1.18 -37.07 -26.20
CA LYS A 15 -0.90 -35.82 -26.92
C LYS A 15 -1.98 -34.76 -26.68
N ALA A 16 -3.26 -35.17 -26.62
CA ALA A 16 -4.36 -34.25 -26.29
C ALA A 16 -4.27 -33.76 -24.84
N LEU A 17 -3.96 -34.63 -23.90
CA LEU A 17 -3.75 -34.28 -22.50
C LEU A 17 -2.55 -33.34 -22.36
N GLY A 18 -1.43 -33.62 -23.03
CA GLY A 18 -0.24 -32.76 -23.00
C GLY A 18 -0.52 -31.33 -23.48
N TRP A 19 -1.29 -31.18 -24.58
CA TRP A 19 -1.70 -29.82 -25.04
C TRP A 19 -2.64 -29.12 -24.05
N ALA A 20 -3.55 -29.85 -23.40
CA ALA A 20 -4.43 -29.25 -22.40
C ALA A 20 -3.65 -28.82 -21.15
N LEU A 21 -2.70 -29.63 -20.68
CA LEU A 21 -1.80 -29.27 -19.59
C LEU A 21 -0.96 -28.04 -19.93
N LEU A 22 -0.28 -28.05 -21.08
CA LEU A 22 0.53 -26.91 -21.53
C LEU A 22 -0.28 -25.63 -21.62
N TYR A 23 -1.51 -25.69 -22.10
CA TYR A 23 -2.39 -24.53 -22.21
C TYR A 23 -2.72 -23.94 -20.83
N PHE A 24 -3.19 -24.74 -19.87
CA PHE A 24 -3.56 -24.22 -18.56
C PHE A 24 -2.35 -23.89 -17.67
N TRP A 25 -1.23 -24.60 -17.81
CA TRP A 25 0.01 -24.29 -17.10
C TRP A 25 0.67 -23.01 -17.60
N PHE A 26 0.55 -22.70 -18.90
CA PHE A 26 1.17 -21.54 -19.53
C PHE A 26 0.88 -20.24 -18.76
N PHE A 27 -0.36 -20.02 -18.36
CA PHE A 27 -0.79 -18.77 -17.75
C PHE A 27 -0.14 -18.46 -16.40
N SER A 28 0.21 -19.45 -15.64
CA SER A 28 0.82 -19.28 -14.31
C SER A 28 2.29 -19.64 -14.28
N THR A 29 2.63 -20.77 -14.87
CA THR A 29 3.97 -21.34 -14.74
C THR A 29 5.03 -20.57 -15.50
N LEU A 30 4.65 -19.86 -16.58
CA LEU A 30 5.60 -19.01 -17.32
C LEU A 30 6.16 -17.92 -16.42
N LEU A 31 5.32 -17.19 -15.70
CA LEU A 31 5.76 -16.15 -14.78
C LEU A 31 6.61 -16.75 -13.65
N GLN A 32 6.17 -17.85 -13.04
CA GLN A 32 6.92 -18.53 -11.99
C GLN A 32 8.29 -19.05 -12.46
N ALA A 33 8.39 -19.49 -13.71
CA ALA A 33 9.65 -19.89 -14.32
C ALA A 33 10.60 -18.69 -14.52
N ILE A 34 10.06 -17.54 -14.95
CA ILE A 34 10.83 -16.30 -15.09
C ILE A 34 11.37 -15.86 -13.72
N ILE A 35 10.54 -15.85 -12.68
CA ILE A 35 10.92 -15.48 -11.31
C ILE A 35 11.99 -16.42 -10.77
N TYR A 36 11.87 -17.72 -11.00
CA TYR A 36 12.87 -18.71 -10.60
C TYR A 36 14.23 -18.48 -11.30
N ILE A 37 14.21 -18.25 -12.61
CA ILE A 37 15.44 -17.97 -13.40
C ILE A 37 16.10 -16.67 -12.95
N SER A 38 15.31 -15.67 -12.54
CA SER A 38 15.81 -14.39 -12.00
C SER A 38 16.40 -14.52 -10.58
N GLY A 39 16.32 -15.68 -9.95
CA GLY A 39 16.91 -15.94 -8.64
C GLY A 39 16.09 -15.43 -7.44
N TYR A 40 14.88 -14.90 -7.67
CA TYR A 40 14.05 -14.30 -6.62
C TYR A 40 13.18 -15.29 -5.85
N SER A 41 12.99 -16.52 -6.34
CA SER A 41 12.23 -17.55 -5.62
C SER A 41 12.78 -18.95 -5.81
N GLY A 42 12.41 -19.87 -4.89
CA GLY A 42 12.69 -21.29 -5.03
C GLY A 42 11.68 -22.01 -5.93
N THR A 43 11.84 -23.34 -6.07
CA THR A 43 11.00 -24.19 -6.94
C THR A 43 9.54 -24.32 -6.49
N ASN A 44 9.18 -23.83 -5.29
CA ASN A 44 7.83 -23.97 -4.73
C ASN A 44 6.77 -23.25 -5.58
N GLY A 45 7.08 -22.05 -6.09
CA GLY A 45 6.18 -21.29 -6.95
C GLY A 45 5.84 -22.05 -8.24
N ILE A 46 6.86 -22.64 -8.89
CA ILE A 46 6.66 -23.47 -10.10
C ILE A 46 5.80 -24.68 -9.76
N ARG A 47 6.14 -25.42 -8.69
CA ARG A 47 5.38 -26.60 -8.26
C ARG A 47 3.91 -26.27 -8.01
N ASP A 48 3.64 -25.24 -7.21
CA ASP A 48 2.27 -24.91 -6.81
C ASP A 48 1.48 -24.29 -7.98
N SER A 49 2.11 -23.52 -8.88
CA SER A 49 1.47 -23.06 -10.12
C SER A 49 1.05 -24.20 -11.03
N LEU A 50 1.89 -25.24 -11.21
CA LEU A 50 1.54 -26.42 -11.99
C LEU A 50 0.38 -27.20 -11.35
N LEU A 51 0.45 -27.44 -10.04
CA LEU A 51 -0.56 -28.20 -9.31
C LEU A 51 -1.93 -27.53 -9.38
N PHE A 52 -2.03 -26.24 -9.00
CA PHE A 52 -3.31 -25.55 -8.93
C PHE A 52 -3.87 -25.17 -10.29
N SER A 53 -3.02 -24.90 -11.31
CA SER A 53 -3.48 -24.77 -12.70
C SER A 53 -4.04 -26.07 -13.29
N SER A 54 -3.64 -27.23 -12.76
CA SER A 54 -4.20 -28.52 -13.21
C SER A 54 -5.66 -28.73 -12.80
N LEU A 55 -6.19 -27.94 -11.84
CA LEU A 55 -7.62 -27.96 -11.50
C LEU A 55 -8.52 -27.58 -12.69
N TRP A 56 -8.01 -26.78 -13.63
CA TRP A 56 -8.73 -26.39 -14.83
C TRP A 56 -8.94 -27.53 -15.84
N LEU A 57 -8.31 -28.69 -15.63
CA LEU A 57 -8.60 -29.90 -16.40
C LEU A 57 -9.92 -30.57 -15.99
N ILE A 58 -10.44 -30.30 -14.79
CA ILE A 58 -11.69 -30.92 -14.31
C ILE A 58 -12.85 -30.68 -15.29
N PRO A 59 -13.22 -29.43 -15.67
CA PRO A 59 -14.27 -29.21 -16.63
C PRO A 59 -13.96 -29.76 -18.03
N VAL A 60 -12.68 -29.86 -18.42
CA VAL A 60 -12.27 -30.50 -19.68
C VAL A 60 -12.51 -32.00 -19.65
N PHE A 61 -12.23 -32.69 -18.56
CA PHE A 61 -12.49 -34.12 -18.42
C PHE A 61 -13.98 -34.43 -18.37
N LEU A 62 -14.76 -33.57 -17.71
CA LEU A 62 -16.20 -33.73 -17.62
C LEU A 62 -16.90 -33.50 -18.98
N PHE A 63 -16.42 -32.55 -19.78
CA PHE A 63 -17.02 -32.13 -21.06
C PHE A 63 -16.02 -32.13 -22.23
N PRO A 64 -15.41 -33.26 -22.59
CA PRO A 64 -14.28 -33.30 -23.53
C PRO A 64 -14.61 -32.74 -24.92
N MET A 65 -15.85 -32.91 -25.41
CA MET A 65 -16.28 -32.38 -26.72
C MET A 65 -16.34 -30.85 -26.76
N ARG A 66 -16.44 -30.18 -25.59
CA ARG A 66 -16.54 -28.73 -25.47
C ARG A 66 -15.23 -28.07 -25.08
N ILE A 67 -14.11 -28.79 -25.15
CA ILE A 67 -12.80 -28.30 -24.65
C ILE A 67 -12.44 -26.91 -25.17
N LYS A 68 -12.66 -26.62 -26.45
CA LYS A 68 -12.31 -25.33 -27.03
C LYS A 68 -13.12 -24.18 -26.46
N ILE A 69 -14.41 -24.39 -26.22
CA ILE A 69 -15.29 -23.38 -25.60
C ILE A 69 -14.90 -23.19 -24.13
N ILE A 70 -14.77 -24.28 -23.39
CA ILE A 70 -14.39 -24.27 -21.98
C ILE A 70 -13.03 -23.58 -21.82
N ALA A 71 -12.03 -23.98 -22.61
CA ALA A 71 -10.71 -23.40 -22.57
C ALA A 71 -10.69 -21.94 -23.00
N ALA A 72 -11.54 -21.51 -23.93
CA ALA A 72 -11.66 -20.10 -24.31
C ALA A 72 -12.22 -19.26 -23.15
N VAL A 73 -13.30 -19.71 -22.51
CA VAL A 73 -13.93 -18.99 -21.39
C VAL A 73 -12.98 -18.90 -20.18
N ILE A 74 -12.42 -20.04 -19.75
CA ILE A 74 -11.45 -20.07 -18.65
C ILE A 74 -10.19 -19.32 -19.05
N GLY A 75 -9.70 -19.52 -20.27
CA GLY A 75 -8.48 -18.93 -20.77
C GLY A 75 -8.51 -17.40 -20.82
N VAL A 76 -9.64 -16.78 -21.10
CA VAL A 76 -9.77 -15.30 -21.02
C VAL A 76 -9.55 -14.82 -19.59
N VAL A 77 -10.11 -15.49 -18.60
CA VAL A 77 -9.93 -15.14 -17.17
C VAL A 77 -8.46 -15.34 -16.76
N LEU A 78 -7.89 -16.49 -17.12
CA LEU A 78 -6.49 -16.79 -16.82
C LEU A 78 -5.53 -15.80 -17.52
N TRP A 79 -5.81 -15.49 -18.79
CA TRP A 79 -5.05 -14.53 -19.57
C TRP A 79 -5.08 -13.14 -18.95
N ALA A 80 -6.26 -12.63 -18.58
CA ALA A 80 -6.39 -11.31 -17.98
C ALA A 80 -5.61 -11.21 -16.64
N ALA A 81 -5.78 -12.19 -15.76
CA ALA A 81 -5.10 -12.23 -14.46
C ALA A 81 -3.57 -12.38 -14.63
N SER A 82 -3.13 -13.33 -15.46
CA SER A 82 -1.70 -13.61 -15.63
C SER A 82 -0.97 -12.54 -16.43
N LEU A 83 -1.64 -11.90 -17.41
CA LEU A 83 -1.06 -10.78 -18.14
C LEU A 83 -0.84 -9.57 -17.24
N ALA A 84 -1.80 -9.26 -16.35
CA ALA A 84 -1.63 -8.20 -15.35
C ALA A 84 -0.43 -8.49 -14.44
N ALA A 85 -0.30 -9.73 -13.92
CA ALA A 85 0.82 -10.15 -13.11
C ALA A 85 2.17 -10.10 -13.87
N LEU A 86 2.18 -10.54 -15.14
CA LEU A 86 3.38 -10.48 -15.98
C LEU A 86 3.81 -9.03 -16.27
N CYS A 87 2.87 -8.15 -16.61
CA CYS A 87 3.17 -6.74 -16.86
C CYS A 87 3.70 -6.07 -15.59
N TYR A 88 3.11 -6.34 -14.44
CA TYR A 88 3.60 -5.84 -13.16
C TYR A 88 5.04 -6.33 -12.90
N TYR A 89 5.30 -7.62 -13.11
CA TYR A 89 6.64 -8.18 -12.97
C TYR A 89 7.66 -7.53 -13.92
N VAL A 90 7.28 -7.24 -15.15
CA VAL A 90 8.16 -6.58 -16.13
C VAL A 90 8.50 -5.15 -15.72
N ILE A 91 7.57 -4.46 -15.04
CA ILE A 91 7.74 -3.09 -14.56
C ILE A 91 8.61 -3.06 -13.29
N TYR A 92 8.29 -3.90 -12.30
CA TYR A 92 8.85 -3.82 -10.95
C TYR A 92 9.85 -4.92 -10.59
N GLY A 93 10.00 -5.95 -11.43
CA GLY A 93 10.89 -7.08 -11.19
C GLY A 93 10.40 -8.07 -10.12
N GLN A 94 9.12 -8.02 -9.73
CA GLN A 94 8.56 -8.84 -8.65
C GLN A 94 7.09 -9.21 -8.84
N GLU A 95 6.62 -10.17 -8.05
CA GLU A 95 5.21 -10.57 -8.01
C GLU A 95 4.34 -9.55 -7.26
N PHE A 96 3.03 -9.64 -7.45
CA PHE A 96 2.10 -8.91 -6.61
C PHE A 96 2.25 -9.32 -5.14
N SER A 97 2.54 -8.37 -4.28
CA SER A 97 2.33 -8.55 -2.84
C SER A 97 0.85 -8.41 -2.49
N GLN A 98 0.46 -8.89 -1.32
CA GLN A 98 -0.90 -8.69 -0.79
C GLN A 98 -1.25 -7.20 -0.72
N SER A 99 -0.31 -6.37 -0.30
CA SER A 99 -0.47 -4.92 -0.22
C SER A 99 -0.74 -4.29 -1.58
N VAL A 100 -0.02 -4.71 -2.63
CA VAL A 100 -0.26 -4.24 -4.00
C VAL A 100 -1.67 -4.62 -4.48
N LEU A 101 -2.14 -5.82 -4.16
CA LEU A 101 -3.50 -6.23 -4.48
C LEU A 101 -4.53 -5.35 -3.76
N PHE A 102 -4.29 -5.01 -2.50
CA PHE A 102 -5.17 -4.10 -1.74
C PHE A 102 -5.21 -2.72 -2.38
N VAL A 103 -4.05 -2.15 -2.72
CA VAL A 103 -3.96 -0.89 -3.45
C VAL A 103 -4.74 -0.96 -4.77
N MET A 104 -4.61 -2.06 -5.55
CA MET A 104 -5.38 -2.24 -6.79
C MET A 104 -6.89 -2.27 -6.57
N PHE A 105 -7.38 -2.82 -5.43
CA PHE A 105 -8.81 -2.85 -5.11
C PHE A 105 -9.33 -1.52 -4.56
N GLU A 106 -8.46 -0.69 -3.98
CA GLU A 106 -8.75 0.67 -3.52
C GLU A 106 -8.62 1.71 -4.64
N THR A 107 -7.77 1.44 -5.65
CA THR A 107 -7.47 2.33 -6.76
C THR A 107 -8.75 2.71 -7.51
N ASN A 108 -8.95 3.99 -7.72
CA ASN A 108 -10.03 4.52 -8.54
C ASN A 108 -9.63 4.60 -10.02
N THR A 109 -10.60 4.92 -10.90
CA THR A 109 -10.38 4.96 -12.34
C THR A 109 -9.34 6.01 -12.77
N ASN A 110 -9.17 7.09 -12.01
CA ASN A 110 -8.22 8.15 -12.31
C ASN A 110 -6.80 7.70 -11.99
N GLU A 111 -6.56 7.17 -10.78
CA GLU A 111 -5.28 6.58 -10.39
C GLU A 111 -4.88 5.43 -11.31
N ALA A 112 -5.84 4.55 -11.65
CA ALA A 112 -5.58 3.45 -12.60
C ALA A 112 -5.15 3.98 -13.98
N SER A 113 -5.79 5.05 -14.48
CA SER A 113 -5.43 5.69 -15.74
C SER A 113 -4.07 6.39 -15.67
N GLU A 114 -3.79 7.08 -14.56
CA GLU A 114 -2.49 7.69 -14.30
C GLU A 114 -1.39 6.63 -14.29
N TYR A 115 -1.60 5.55 -13.56
CA TYR A 115 -0.69 4.41 -13.51
C TYR A 115 -0.44 3.81 -14.91
N LEU A 116 -1.49 3.50 -15.65
CA LEU A 116 -1.37 2.95 -16.99
C LEU A 116 -0.59 3.88 -17.94
N SER A 117 -0.87 5.19 -17.90
CA SER A 117 -0.18 6.15 -18.76
C SER A 117 1.30 6.33 -18.40
N GLN A 118 1.67 6.13 -17.14
CA GLN A 118 3.05 6.20 -16.67
C GLN A 118 3.90 5.01 -17.15
N TYR A 119 3.31 3.80 -17.10
CA TYR A 119 4.05 2.56 -17.36
C TYR A 119 3.76 1.95 -18.73
N PHE A 120 2.87 2.56 -19.53
CA PHE A 120 2.51 2.06 -20.87
C PHE A 120 3.65 2.34 -21.85
N SER A 121 4.43 1.32 -22.15
CA SER A 121 5.57 1.39 -23.07
C SER A 121 5.42 0.42 -24.23
N LEU A 122 6.11 0.69 -25.35
CA LEU A 122 6.15 -0.21 -26.50
C LEU A 122 6.62 -1.62 -26.10
N LYS A 123 7.55 -1.72 -25.14
CA LYS A 123 8.04 -2.99 -24.60
C LYS A 123 6.90 -3.81 -23.98
N ILE A 124 6.05 -3.19 -23.15
CA ILE A 124 4.91 -3.85 -22.52
C ILE A 124 3.89 -4.31 -23.55
N VAL A 125 3.59 -3.47 -24.56
CA VAL A 125 2.70 -3.84 -25.67
C VAL A 125 3.21 -5.05 -26.43
N LEU A 126 4.49 -5.08 -26.79
CA LEU A 126 5.09 -6.21 -27.50
C LEU A 126 5.07 -7.50 -26.67
N ILE A 127 5.34 -7.42 -25.37
CA ILE A 127 5.24 -8.57 -24.46
C ILE A 127 3.80 -9.07 -24.38
N ALA A 128 2.82 -8.17 -24.23
CA ALA A 128 1.41 -8.53 -24.17
C ALA A 128 0.93 -9.19 -25.48
N LEU A 129 1.35 -8.68 -26.63
CA LEU A 129 1.05 -9.27 -27.94
C LEU A 129 1.68 -10.65 -28.09
N ALA A 130 2.97 -10.80 -27.76
CA ALA A 130 3.66 -12.08 -27.83
C ALA A 130 3.03 -13.12 -26.89
N TYR A 131 2.72 -12.71 -25.65
CA TYR A 131 2.03 -13.54 -24.67
C TYR A 131 0.67 -14.02 -25.17
N THR A 132 -0.13 -13.10 -25.73
CA THR A 132 -1.44 -13.41 -26.29
C THR A 132 -1.34 -14.34 -27.50
N ALA A 133 -0.37 -14.11 -28.39
CA ALA A 133 -0.14 -14.96 -29.56
C ALA A 133 0.18 -16.41 -29.16
N VAL A 134 1.01 -16.61 -28.13
CA VAL A 134 1.32 -17.94 -27.59
C VAL A 134 0.07 -18.60 -26.99
N ALA A 135 -0.71 -17.87 -26.20
CA ALA A 135 -1.96 -18.37 -25.61
C ALA A 135 -2.94 -18.84 -26.71
N VAL A 136 -3.12 -18.04 -27.76
CA VAL A 136 -3.98 -18.39 -28.93
C VAL A 136 -3.41 -19.61 -29.66
N LEU A 137 -2.10 -19.66 -29.89
CA LEU A 137 -1.45 -20.82 -30.53
C LEU A 137 -1.71 -22.11 -29.73
N LEU A 138 -1.54 -22.09 -28.43
CA LEU A 138 -1.81 -23.25 -27.56
C LEU A 138 -3.29 -23.64 -27.61
N TRP A 139 -4.20 -22.65 -27.57
CA TRP A 139 -5.63 -22.88 -27.69
C TRP A 139 -6.01 -23.58 -29.02
N THR A 140 -5.38 -23.18 -30.13
CA THR A 140 -5.66 -23.80 -31.47
C THR A 140 -5.27 -25.29 -31.50
N ARG A 141 -4.26 -25.69 -30.68
CA ARG A 141 -3.75 -27.07 -30.59
C ARG A 141 -4.59 -27.98 -29.71
N LEU A 142 -5.56 -27.44 -28.95
CA LEU A 142 -6.42 -28.21 -28.07
C LEU A 142 -7.27 -29.22 -28.85
N ARG A 143 -7.31 -30.44 -28.35
CA ARG A 143 -8.10 -31.54 -28.83
C ARG A 143 -8.85 -32.21 -27.67
N PRO A 144 -10.01 -32.86 -27.94
CA PRO A 144 -10.75 -33.56 -26.89
C PRO A 144 -9.89 -34.58 -26.16
N VAL A 145 -9.94 -34.56 -24.83
CA VAL A 145 -9.29 -35.54 -23.95
C VAL A 145 -10.34 -36.56 -23.53
N TYR A 146 -10.37 -37.68 -24.22
CA TYR A 146 -11.35 -38.73 -23.93
C TYR A 146 -10.92 -39.61 -22.80
N ILE A 147 -11.66 -39.58 -21.68
CA ILE A 147 -11.55 -40.50 -20.57
C ILE A 147 -12.88 -41.27 -20.48
N PRO A 148 -12.87 -42.60 -20.29
CA PRO A 148 -14.11 -43.37 -20.11
C PRO A 148 -14.99 -42.80 -19.00
N LYS A 149 -16.33 -42.83 -19.19
CA LYS A 149 -17.28 -42.11 -18.34
C LYS A 149 -17.10 -42.33 -16.82
N PRO A 150 -16.88 -43.54 -16.29
CA PRO A 150 -16.63 -43.70 -14.86
C PRO A 150 -15.29 -43.09 -14.42
N TRP A 151 -14.23 -43.23 -15.20
CA TRP A 151 -12.90 -42.75 -14.87
C TRP A 151 -12.75 -41.23 -14.92
N ARG A 152 -13.53 -40.52 -15.73
CA ARG A 152 -13.49 -39.06 -15.74
C ARG A 152 -13.92 -38.44 -14.42
N TYR A 153 -14.91 -39.02 -13.76
CA TYR A 153 -15.35 -38.58 -12.43
C TYR A 153 -14.30 -38.90 -11.36
N VAL A 154 -13.71 -40.11 -11.43
CA VAL A 154 -12.66 -40.54 -10.50
C VAL A 154 -11.44 -39.62 -10.61
N VAL A 155 -10.94 -39.36 -11.80
CA VAL A 155 -9.77 -38.48 -12.01
C VAL A 155 -10.09 -37.02 -11.59
N SER A 156 -11.27 -36.50 -11.94
CA SER A 156 -11.68 -35.17 -11.52
C SER A 156 -11.79 -35.05 -9.99
N PHE A 157 -12.38 -36.06 -9.35
CA PHE A 157 -12.46 -36.09 -7.88
C PHE A 157 -11.08 -36.26 -7.24
N ALA A 158 -10.20 -37.10 -7.79
CA ALA A 158 -8.85 -37.27 -7.29
C ALA A 158 -8.03 -35.96 -7.33
N LEU A 159 -8.17 -35.17 -8.41
CA LEU A 159 -7.55 -33.83 -8.49
C LEU A 159 -8.12 -32.90 -7.42
N LEU A 160 -9.44 -32.81 -7.31
CA LEU A 160 -10.09 -31.94 -6.31
C LEU A 160 -9.74 -32.38 -4.88
N TYR A 161 -9.82 -33.68 -4.62
CA TYR A 161 -9.49 -34.24 -3.32
C TYR A 161 -8.03 -34.00 -2.94
N GLY A 162 -7.10 -34.35 -3.81
CA GLY A 162 -5.66 -34.26 -3.53
C GLY A 162 -5.17 -32.82 -3.34
N LEU A 163 -5.69 -31.86 -4.12
CA LEU A 163 -5.23 -30.47 -4.09
C LEU A 163 -5.99 -29.60 -3.10
N ILE A 164 -7.25 -29.88 -2.82
CA ILE A 164 -8.12 -29.02 -1.98
C ILE A 164 -8.58 -29.77 -0.72
N LEU A 165 -9.34 -30.87 -0.88
CA LEU A 165 -10.05 -31.48 0.25
C LEU A 165 -9.10 -32.17 1.23
N HIS A 166 -8.10 -32.88 0.73
CA HIS A 166 -7.13 -33.58 1.58
C HIS A 166 -6.27 -32.63 2.41
N PRO A 167 -5.66 -31.55 1.88
CA PRO A 167 -4.96 -30.56 2.71
C PRO A 167 -5.85 -29.94 3.79
N ILE A 168 -7.12 -29.65 3.48
CA ILE A 168 -8.09 -29.13 4.46
C ILE A 168 -8.33 -30.19 5.55
N ALA A 169 -8.69 -31.41 5.16
CA ALA A 169 -8.99 -32.48 6.10
C ALA A 169 -7.79 -32.81 7.02
N MET A 170 -6.58 -32.92 6.44
CA MET A 170 -5.36 -33.20 7.20
C MET A 170 -5.03 -32.10 8.21
N ASN A 171 -5.09 -30.86 7.81
CA ASN A 171 -4.73 -29.77 8.72
C ASN A 171 -5.80 -29.55 9.80
N THR A 172 -7.09 -29.61 9.45
CA THR A 172 -8.18 -29.32 10.39
C THR A 172 -8.45 -30.50 11.33
N PHE A 173 -8.60 -31.75 10.80
CA PHE A 173 -9.04 -32.89 11.60
C PHE A 173 -7.91 -33.72 12.18
N ILE A 174 -6.74 -33.79 11.51
CA ILE A 174 -5.63 -34.62 11.99
C ILE A 174 -4.60 -33.76 12.75
N LYS A 175 -4.28 -32.55 12.24
CA LYS A 175 -3.33 -31.65 12.89
C LYS A 175 -3.98 -30.67 13.86
N ASN A 176 -5.29 -30.75 14.04
CA ASN A 176 -6.10 -29.88 14.93
C ASN A 176 -5.83 -28.36 14.76
N LYS A 177 -5.55 -27.92 13.52
CA LYS A 177 -5.38 -26.50 13.23
C LYS A 177 -6.73 -25.82 13.10
N PRO A 178 -6.89 -24.55 13.53
CA PRO A 178 -8.09 -23.78 13.27
C PRO A 178 -8.41 -23.77 11.77
N PHE A 179 -9.70 -23.86 11.44
CA PHE A 179 -10.14 -23.94 10.05
C PHE A 179 -9.70 -22.72 9.22
N GLU A 180 -9.74 -21.52 9.80
CA GLU A 180 -9.25 -20.29 9.18
C GLU A 180 -7.78 -20.38 8.81
N LYS A 181 -6.90 -20.79 9.75
CA LYS A 181 -5.47 -21.00 9.47
C LYS A 181 -5.22 -22.08 8.41
N THR A 182 -6.13 -23.05 8.29
CA THR A 182 -6.06 -24.06 7.23
C THR A 182 -6.38 -23.46 5.87
N LEU A 183 -7.38 -22.59 5.79
CA LEU A 183 -7.73 -21.87 4.55
C LEU A 183 -6.63 -20.91 4.14
N ASP A 184 -6.04 -20.17 5.07
CA ASP A 184 -4.93 -19.24 4.79
C ASP A 184 -3.71 -19.98 4.22
N ASN A 185 -3.36 -21.15 4.80
CA ASN A 185 -2.29 -21.98 4.27
C ASN A 185 -2.60 -22.53 2.86
N LEU A 186 -3.86 -22.82 2.56
CA LEU A 186 -4.26 -23.25 1.22
C LEU A 186 -4.21 -22.08 0.26
N ALA A 187 -4.73 -20.92 0.67
CA ALA A 187 -4.72 -19.69 -0.12
C ALA A 187 -3.30 -19.29 -0.53
N SER A 188 -2.35 -19.25 0.42
CA SER A 188 -0.95 -18.91 0.12
C SER A 188 -0.27 -19.91 -0.84
N ARG A 189 -0.67 -21.17 -0.85
CA ARG A 189 -0.20 -22.15 -1.85
C ARG A 189 -0.85 -21.98 -3.23
N MET A 190 -2.03 -21.36 -3.29
CA MET A 190 -2.75 -21.08 -4.54
C MET A 190 -2.28 -19.79 -5.20
N GLU A 191 -1.68 -18.86 -4.45
CA GLU A 191 -1.21 -17.56 -4.93
C GLU A 191 -0.34 -17.62 -6.21
N PRO A 192 0.60 -18.56 -6.39
CA PRO A 192 1.39 -18.63 -7.62
C PRO A 192 0.60 -18.97 -8.88
N ALA A 193 -0.68 -19.33 -8.76
CA ALA A 193 -1.53 -19.76 -9.87
C ALA A 193 -2.65 -18.74 -10.15
N ALA A 194 -2.68 -18.20 -11.37
CA ALA A 194 -3.77 -17.36 -11.84
C ALA A 194 -5.09 -18.18 -11.95
N PRO A 195 -6.25 -17.63 -11.64
CA PRO A 195 -6.51 -16.29 -11.11
C PRO A 195 -6.59 -16.25 -9.57
N TRP A 196 -6.14 -17.31 -8.90
CA TRP A 196 -6.33 -17.51 -7.45
C TRP A 196 -5.75 -16.38 -6.63
N GLN A 197 -4.59 -15.84 -7.03
CA GLN A 197 -3.96 -14.70 -6.38
C GLN A 197 -4.93 -13.53 -6.21
N PHE A 198 -5.66 -13.17 -7.27
CA PHE A 198 -6.63 -12.08 -7.22
C PHE A 198 -7.88 -12.43 -6.40
N LEU A 199 -8.33 -13.69 -6.48
CA LEU A 199 -9.51 -14.14 -5.73
C LEU A 199 -9.23 -14.20 -4.23
N THR A 200 -8.10 -14.77 -3.83
CA THR A 200 -7.70 -14.84 -2.41
C THR A 200 -7.40 -13.45 -1.86
N GLY A 201 -6.67 -12.61 -2.60
CA GLY A 201 -6.39 -11.22 -2.23
C GLY A 201 -7.67 -10.39 -2.08
N TYR A 202 -8.61 -10.51 -3.02
CA TYR A 202 -9.92 -9.83 -2.90
C TYR A 202 -10.72 -10.31 -1.68
N TYR A 203 -10.72 -11.60 -1.40
CA TYR A 203 -11.40 -12.15 -0.23
C TYR A 203 -10.82 -11.59 1.07
N GLN A 204 -9.50 -11.58 1.21
CA GLN A 204 -8.80 -11.01 2.36
C GLN A 204 -9.07 -9.52 2.51
N TYR A 205 -8.98 -8.76 1.41
CA TYR A 205 -9.35 -7.34 1.38
C TYR A 205 -10.78 -7.11 1.87
N ARG A 206 -11.75 -7.88 1.36
CA ARG A 206 -13.16 -7.76 1.76
C ARG A 206 -13.38 -8.13 3.23
N GLN A 207 -12.66 -9.10 3.76
CA GLN A 207 -12.73 -9.45 5.18
C GLN A 207 -12.24 -8.29 6.06
N GLN A 208 -11.09 -7.71 5.75
CA GLN A 208 -10.57 -6.57 6.49
C GLN A 208 -11.52 -5.37 6.41
N LEU A 209 -11.99 -5.04 5.22
CA LEU A 209 -12.94 -3.95 5.02
C LEU A 209 -14.25 -4.17 5.78
N ASN A 210 -14.80 -5.38 5.73
CA ASN A 210 -16.04 -5.72 6.44
C ASN A 210 -15.85 -5.63 7.97
N SER A 211 -14.71 -6.10 8.50
CA SER A 211 -14.39 -6.01 9.93
C SER A 211 -14.36 -4.55 10.39
N LEU A 212 -13.68 -3.67 9.64
CA LEU A 212 -13.63 -2.25 9.93
C LEU A 212 -15.01 -1.57 9.78
N THR A 213 -15.74 -1.88 8.71
CA THR A 213 -17.08 -1.34 8.49
C THR A 213 -18.06 -1.79 9.58
N LYS A 214 -17.93 -3.04 10.04
CA LYS A 214 -18.71 -3.56 11.17
C LYS A 214 -18.42 -2.79 12.46
N LEU A 215 -17.16 -2.54 12.77
CA LEU A 215 -16.76 -1.71 13.91
C LEU A 215 -17.37 -0.30 13.86
N LEU A 216 -17.51 0.27 12.66
CA LEU A 216 -18.11 1.60 12.48
C LEU A 216 -19.65 1.59 12.62
N ASN A 217 -20.31 0.57 12.05
CA ASN A 217 -21.77 0.54 11.92
C ASN A 217 -22.49 0.00 13.16
N GLU A 218 -21.86 -0.89 13.92
CA GLU A 218 -22.51 -1.54 15.06
C GLU A 218 -22.50 -0.69 16.33
N ASN A 219 -22.03 0.56 16.30
CA ASN A 219 -21.80 1.35 17.53
C ASN A 219 -21.09 0.54 18.62
N ASN A 220 -20.51 -0.59 18.26
CA ASN A 220 -19.61 -1.31 19.13
C ASN A 220 -18.36 -0.45 19.21
N ALA A 221 -18.46 0.61 19.98
CA ALA A 221 -17.30 1.37 20.39
C ALA A 221 -16.29 0.35 20.87
N LEU A 222 -15.14 0.30 20.21
CA LEU A 222 -13.99 -0.40 20.77
C LEU A 222 -13.91 0.00 22.25
N PRO A 223 -13.61 -0.93 23.16
CA PRO A 223 -13.61 -0.61 24.57
C PRO A 223 -12.73 0.61 24.80
N PRO A 224 -13.16 1.58 25.62
CA PRO A 224 -12.35 2.75 25.92
C PRO A 224 -11.03 2.31 26.54
N LEU A 225 -10.00 3.10 26.34
CA LEU A 225 -8.69 2.86 26.97
C LEU A 225 -8.85 2.89 28.49
N ALA A 226 -8.37 1.83 29.16
CA ALA A 226 -8.46 1.71 30.60
C ALA A 226 -7.42 2.62 31.30
N ASN A 227 -7.75 3.07 32.51
CA ASN A 227 -6.92 3.99 33.31
C ASN A 227 -6.53 5.27 32.55
N PHE A 228 -7.40 5.73 31.67
CA PHE A 228 -7.18 6.87 30.82
C PHE A 228 -7.10 8.17 31.62
N LYS A 229 -6.03 8.94 31.39
CA LYS A 229 -5.83 10.26 31.99
C LYS A 229 -5.43 11.24 30.89
N ASP A 230 -5.97 12.43 30.97
CA ASP A 230 -5.59 13.58 30.18
C ASP A 230 -5.06 14.68 31.11
N GLU A 231 -3.76 14.93 31.05
CA GLU A 231 -3.10 15.93 31.92
C GLU A 231 -3.57 17.35 31.61
N SER A 232 -4.10 17.59 30.38
CA SER A 232 -4.62 18.90 30.02
C SER A 232 -5.98 19.23 30.65
N GLY A 233 -6.70 18.23 31.13
CA GLY A 233 -8.03 18.41 31.68
C GLY A 233 -8.99 19.09 30.70
N ASN A 234 -9.57 20.23 31.11
CA ASN A 234 -10.52 20.98 30.25
C ASN A 234 -9.88 22.20 29.56
N GLU A 235 -8.56 22.32 29.54
CA GLU A 235 -7.91 23.43 28.86
C GLU A 235 -8.22 23.43 27.35
N PRO A 236 -8.56 24.60 26.76
CA PRO A 236 -8.73 24.69 25.33
C PRO A 236 -7.45 24.33 24.59
N ARG A 237 -7.55 23.42 23.63
CA ARG A 237 -6.40 22.94 22.82
C ARG A 237 -6.79 22.65 21.39
N THR A 238 -5.88 22.92 20.48
CA THR A 238 -6.01 22.49 19.07
C THR A 238 -4.77 21.69 18.67
N LEU A 239 -4.96 20.42 18.35
CA LEU A 239 -3.91 19.51 17.93
C LEU A 239 -4.12 19.17 16.45
N VAL A 240 -3.05 19.26 15.67
CA VAL A 240 -3.10 19.07 14.21
C VAL A 240 -2.19 17.93 13.80
N LEU A 241 -2.73 17.02 12.97
CA LEU A 241 -1.99 15.97 12.32
C LEU A 241 -2.09 16.14 10.81
N VAL A 242 -0.98 16.44 10.14
CA VAL A 242 -0.92 16.54 8.69
C VAL A 242 -0.25 15.28 8.14
N ILE A 243 -1.00 14.51 7.37
CA ILE A 243 -0.55 13.29 6.71
C ILE A 243 -0.26 13.64 5.25
N GLY A 244 1.03 13.61 4.87
CA GLY A 244 1.47 13.69 3.48
C GLY A 244 1.42 12.33 2.80
N GLU A 245 1.66 12.32 1.51
CA GLU A 245 1.60 11.13 0.66
C GLU A 245 2.84 11.06 -0.22
N SER A 246 3.52 9.88 -0.24
CA SER A 246 4.63 9.54 -1.15
C SER A 246 5.86 10.47 -1.08
N THR A 247 6.00 11.32 -0.06
CA THR A 247 7.09 12.30 0.04
C THR A 247 8.33 11.70 0.65
N GLN A 248 9.38 11.59 -0.16
CA GLN A 248 10.69 11.09 0.26
C GLN A 248 11.51 12.22 0.89
N ARG A 249 12.00 12.03 2.13
CA ARG A 249 12.85 12.99 2.85
C ARG A 249 14.11 13.38 2.06
N GLY A 250 14.76 12.41 1.42
CA GLY A 250 16.00 12.62 0.66
C GLY A 250 15.85 13.54 -0.57
N ARG A 251 14.62 13.90 -0.95
CA ARG A 251 14.31 14.83 -2.05
C ARG A 251 13.83 16.19 -1.56
N MET A 252 14.06 16.52 -0.28
CA MET A 252 13.72 17.81 0.34
C MET A 252 14.99 18.59 0.67
N SER A 253 15.09 19.85 0.22
CA SER A 253 16.20 20.74 0.57
C SER A 253 16.31 20.97 2.07
N LEU A 254 15.21 20.89 2.81
CA LEU A 254 15.17 20.91 4.27
C LEU A 254 16.10 19.86 4.92
N TYR A 255 16.34 18.76 4.24
CA TYR A 255 17.23 17.67 4.69
C TYR A 255 18.55 17.58 3.89
N GLY A 256 18.90 18.66 3.17
CA GLY A 256 20.17 18.75 2.45
C GLY A 256 20.14 18.28 0.99
N TYR A 257 18.96 18.05 0.40
CA TYR A 257 18.87 17.81 -1.04
C TYR A 257 19.35 19.03 -1.82
N PRO A 258 20.20 18.86 -2.87
CA PRO A 258 20.86 19.98 -3.52
C PRO A 258 19.94 20.89 -4.35
N ARG A 259 18.74 20.40 -4.73
CA ARG A 259 17.73 21.23 -5.39
C ARG A 259 16.81 21.86 -4.34
N GLU A 260 16.46 23.13 -4.53
CA GLU A 260 15.54 23.86 -3.64
C GLU A 260 14.09 23.39 -3.82
N THR A 261 13.77 22.27 -3.26
CA THR A 261 12.44 21.62 -3.31
C THR A 261 11.56 21.98 -2.12
N THR A 262 12.13 22.54 -1.05
CA THR A 262 11.38 22.92 0.16
C THR A 262 11.76 24.31 0.70
N PRO A 263 11.81 25.38 -0.15
CA PRO A 263 12.31 26.70 0.26
C PRO A 263 11.48 27.38 1.36
N GLU A 264 10.16 27.14 1.45
CA GLU A 264 9.33 27.73 2.48
C GLU A 264 9.54 27.07 3.86
N LEU A 265 9.65 25.75 3.90
CA LEU A 265 10.01 25.02 5.13
C LEU A 265 11.45 25.30 5.54
N ASP A 266 12.40 25.44 4.59
CA ASP A 266 13.78 25.85 4.85
C ASP A 266 13.83 27.22 5.55
N ALA A 267 13.04 28.18 5.06
CA ALA A 267 12.93 29.50 5.64
C ALA A 267 12.27 29.45 7.03
N LEU A 268 11.20 28.69 7.19
CA LEU A 268 10.53 28.48 8.49
C LEU A 268 11.50 27.87 9.49
N HIS A 269 12.21 26.81 9.14
CA HIS A 269 13.15 26.14 10.04
C HIS A 269 14.30 27.06 10.50
N LYS A 270 14.75 27.98 9.65
CA LYS A 270 15.77 28.97 9.99
C LYS A 270 15.27 30.10 10.90
N THR A 271 13.98 30.44 10.81
CA THR A 271 13.42 31.65 11.45
C THR A 271 12.47 31.36 12.60
N ASP A 272 11.93 30.16 12.69
CA ASP A 272 10.97 29.76 13.73
C ASP A 272 11.56 28.67 14.62
N PRO A 273 12.00 28.98 15.86
CA PRO A 273 12.59 28.00 16.77
C PRO A 273 11.58 26.94 17.23
N ASN A 274 10.29 27.16 17.00
CA ASN A 274 9.23 26.24 17.38
C ASN A 274 9.02 25.10 16.37
N LEU A 275 9.71 25.15 15.22
CA LEU A 275 9.71 24.09 14.22
C LEU A 275 10.89 23.14 14.45
N THR A 276 10.57 21.92 14.87
CA THR A 276 11.54 20.82 15.03
C THR A 276 11.48 19.90 13.82
N VAL A 277 12.64 19.58 13.24
CA VAL A 277 12.80 18.71 12.07
C VAL A 277 13.53 17.44 12.52
N PHE A 278 12.86 16.28 12.41
CA PHE A 278 13.46 14.98 12.79
C PHE A 278 14.17 14.35 11.61
N ASN A 279 15.42 13.95 11.79
CA ASN A 279 16.31 13.50 10.73
C ASN A 279 16.25 12.00 10.43
N ASN A 280 15.66 11.19 11.30
CA ASN A 280 15.86 9.74 11.23
C ASN A 280 14.58 8.93 11.41
N VAL A 281 13.51 9.36 10.74
CA VAL A 281 12.20 8.71 10.78
C VAL A 281 11.99 7.88 9.52
N VAL A 282 11.44 6.68 9.71
CA VAL A 282 11.05 5.78 8.63
C VAL A 282 9.63 5.28 8.82
N THR A 283 8.98 4.98 7.70
CA THR A 283 7.73 4.21 7.70
C THR A 283 8.03 2.72 7.77
N SER A 284 7.11 1.91 8.28
CA SER A 284 7.23 0.44 8.31
C SER A 284 6.69 -0.24 7.05
N ARG A 285 5.82 0.46 6.30
CA ARG A 285 5.16 -0.05 5.10
C ARG A 285 5.20 1.03 4.00
N PRO A 286 5.40 0.64 2.74
CA PRO A 286 5.48 1.60 1.63
C PRO A 286 4.11 1.86 0.97
N TYR A 287 3.01 1.63 1.67
CA TYR A 287 1.65 1.78 1.18
C TYR A 287 0.75 2.44 2.21
N THR A 288 -0.06 3.39 1.77
CA THR A 288 -0.89 4.28 2.60
C THR A 288 -1.78 3.53 3.58
N ILE A 289 -2.56 2.56 3.12
CA ILE A 289 -3.52 1.83 3.97
C ILE A 289 -2.80 1.13 5.12
N GLU A 290 -1.77 0.37 4.80
CA GLU A 290 -1.03 -0.47 5.74
C GLU A 290 -0.27 0.35 6.78
N ILE A 291 0.29 1.48 6.38
CA ILE A 291 0.97 2.35 7.36
C ILE A 291 -0.03 3.11 8.22
N LEU A 292 -1.16 3.56 7.69
CA LEU A 292 -2.18 4.24 8.49
C LEU A 292 -2.84 3.29 9.51
N GLN A 293 -2.97 1.99 9.19
CA GLN A 293 -3.38 0.97 10.16
C GLN A 293 -2.42 0.90 11.35
N GLN A 294 -1.15 1.19 11.17
CA GLN A 294 -0.15 1.20 12.25
C GLN A 294 -0.03 2.59 12.90
N ALA A 295 0.19 3.63 12.12
CA ALA A 295 0.42 4.97 12.63
C ALA A 295 -0.76 5.56 13.42
N LEU A 296 -2.00 5.25 13.00
CA LEU A 296 -3.21 5.75 13.66
C LEU A 296 -3.82 4.79 14.70
N THR A 297 -3.15 3.69 15.01
CA THR A 297 -3.63 2.68 15.97
C THR A 297 -2.49 2.10 16.80
N PHE A 298 -2.74 1.04 17.54
CA PHE A 298 -1.73 0.29 18.29
C PHE A 298 -1.11 -0.88 17.49
N ALA A 299 -1.48 -1.04 16.23
CA ALA A 299 -0.93 -2.11 15.39
C ALA A 299 0.56 -1.85 15.09
N ASN A 300 1.32 -2.91 15.00
CA ASN A 300 2.73 -2.88 14.62
C ASN A 300 3.12 -4.22 13.96
N GLU A 301 4.37 -4.39 13.62
CA GLU A 301 4.88 -5.58 12.95
C GLU A 301 4.71 -6.88 13.77
N LYS A 302 4.64 -6.80 15.10
CA LYS A 302 4.44 -7.96 15.99
C LYS A 302 2.96 -8.29 16.20
N ASN A 303 2.13 -7.27 16.20
CA ASN A 303 0.70 -7.36 16.47
C ASN A 303 -0.08 -6.57 15.39
N PRO A 304 -0.03 -7.02 14.13
CA PRO A 304 -0.56 -6.24 13.01
C PRO A 304 -2.09 -6.10 13.01
N ASP A 305 -2.81 -6.97 13.73
CA ASP A 305 -4.28 -6.97 13.78
C ASP A 305 -4.87 -6.10 14.91
N LEU A 306 -4.04 -5.43 15.71
CA LEU A 306 -4.54 -4.59 16.82
C LEU A 306 -5.43 -3.44 16.35
N TYR A 307 -5.27 -2.98 15.10
CA TYR A 307 -6.15 -1.95 14.52
C TYR A 307 -7.64 -2.38 14.44
N LEU A 308 -7.92 -3.70 14.52
CA LEU A 308 -9.28 -4.25 14.55
C LEU A 308 -9.89 -4.32 15.96
N THR A 309 -9.06 -4.28 17.00
CA THR A 309 -9.50 -4.59 18.37
C THR A 309 -9.19 -3.51 19.40
N GLN A 310 -8.34 -2.55 19.03
CA GLN A 310 -7.95 -1.44 19.89
C GLN A 310 -8.44 -0.10 19.35
N PRO A 311 -8.72 0.90 20.19
CA PRO A 311 -9.11 2.23 19.75
C PRO A 311 -8.08 2.87 18.82
N SER A 312 -8.56 3.59 17.80
CA SER A 312 -7.70 4.43 16.97
C SER A 312 -7.34 5.75 17.70
N LEU A 313 -6.38 6.48 17.12
CA LEU A 313 -6.04 7.84 17.54
C LEU A 313 -7.29 8.73 17.62
N MET A 314 -8.21 8.65 16.65
CA MET A 314 -9.47 9.41 16.65
C MET A 314 -10.35 9.04 17.84
N ASN A 315 -10.49 7.74 18.14
CA ASN A 315 -11.28 7.27 19.27
C ASN A 315 -10.64 7.68 20.60
N MET A 316 -9.32 7.58 20.71
CA MET A 316 -8.56 8.04 21.89
C MET A 316 -8.77 9.53 22.14
N MET A 317 -8.70 10.35 21.10
CA MET A 317 -8.90 11.79 21.24
C MET A 317 -10.36 12.15 21.56
N LYS A 318 -11.34 11.42 21.04
CA LYS A 318 -12.75 11.56 21.47
C LYS A 318 -12.93 11.20 22.96
N GLN A 319 -12.26 10.15 23.43
CA GLN A 319 -12.26 9.80 24.86
C GLN A 319 -11.67 10.93 25.72
N ALA A 320 -10.69 11.67 25.21
CA ALA A 320 -10.13 12.87 25.85
C ALA A 320 -11.01 14.13 25.69
N GLY A 321 -12.19 14.02 25.09
CA GLY A 321 -13.14 15.13 24.90
C GLY A 321 -12.85 16.06 23.72
N TYR A 322 -12.00 15.66 22.78
CA TYR A 322 -11.73 16.43 21.57
C TYR A 322 -12.84 16.24 20.54
N LYS A 323 -13.29 17.35 19.94
CA LYS A 323 -14.05 17.31 18.68
C LYS A 323 -13.07 17.05 17.54
N THR A 324 -13.36 16.06 16.72
CA THR A 324 -12.44 15.53 15.72
C THR A 324 -12.87 15.89 14.31
N PHE A 325 -11.92 16.31 13.48
CA PHE A 325 -12.15 16.73 12.10
C PHE A 325 -11.18 16.00 11.17
N TRP A 326 -11.65 15.64 9.98
CA TRP A 326 -10.85 15.07 8.90
C TRP A 326 -11.04 15.89 7.63
N ILE A 327 -9.97 16.50 7.14
CA ILE A 327 -9.94 17.27 5.90
C ILE A 327 -9.04 16.51 4.93
N THR A 328 -9.53 16.15 3.76
CA THR A 328 -8.73 15.35 2.84
C THR A 328 -8.91 15.76 1.37
N ASN A 329 -7.78 15.76 0.65
CA ASN A 329 -7.75 15.84 -0.80
C ASN A 329 -7.60 14.47 -1.48
N GLN A 330 -7.50 13.39 -0.69
CA GLN A 330 -7.55 12.02 -1.21
C GLN A 330 -8.95 11.69 -1.74
N GLN A 331 -9.01 10.88 -2.79
CA GLN A 331 -10.28 10.40 -3.34
C GLN A 331 -10.88 9.33 -2.42
N THR A 332 -11.79 9.71 -1.56
CA THR A 332 -12.40 8.81 -0.56
C THR A 332 -13.86 8.49 -0.84
N MET A 333 -14.53 9.30 -1.69
CA MET A 333 -15.95 9.12 -2.03
C MET A 333 -16.13 8.39 -3.36
N THR A 334 -15.73 7.13 -3.42
CA THR A 334 -16.12 6.23 -4.50
C THR A 334 -17.37 5.44 -4.09
N ALA A 335 -18.04 4.76 -5.05
CA ALA A 335 -19.15 3.85 -4.76
C ALA A 335 -18.74 2.65 -3.86
N ARG A 336 -17.46 2.53 -3.54
CA ARG A 336 -16.87 1.56 -2.63
C ARG A 336 -16.47 2.26 -1.34
N ASN A 337 -16.80 1.67 -0.18
CA ASN A 337 -16.22 2.11 1.09
C ASN A 337 -14.75 1.72 1.10
N THR A 338 -13.86 2.69 0.88
CA THR A 338 -12.42 2.46 0.96
C THR A 338 -11.95 2.46 2.42
N MET A 339 -10.78 1.89 2.69
CA MET A 339 -10.18 1.89 4.04
C MET A 339 -9.93 3.32 4.54
N LEU A 340 -9.52 4.25 3.66
CA LEU A 340 -9.36 5.66 4.01
C LEU A 340 -10.68 6.31 4.45
N THR A 341 -11.80 5.98 3.78
CA THR A 341 -13.13 6.41 4.20
C THR A 341 -13.50 5.86 5.57
N VAL A 342 -13.09 4.64 5.89
CA VAL A 342 -13.31 4.04 7.21
C VAL A 342 -12.61 4.84 8.31
N PHE A 343 -11.33 5.21 8.13
CA PHE A 343 -10.61 6.04 9.09
C PHE A 343 -11.24 7.42 9.23
N SER A 344 -11.52 8.10 8.13
CA SER A 344 -12.11 9.45 8.16
C SER A 344 -13.48 9.48 8.85
N ARG A 345 -14.31 8.43 8.67
CA ARG A 345 -15.62 8.32 9.33
C ARG A 345 -15.57 8.12 10.84
N GLN A 346 -14.42 7.79 11.41
CA GLN A 346 -14.24 7.75 12.86
C GLN A 346 -14.17 9.15 13.47
N THR A 347 -14.02 10.23 12.68
CA THR A 347 -14.08 11.60 13.16
C THR A 347 -15.50 12.15 13.19
N ASP A 348 -15.73 13.26 13.93
CA ASP A 348 -17.06 13.88 14.07
C ASP A 348 -17.47 14.63 12.80
N LYS A 349 -16.52 15.25 12.09
CA LYS A 349 -16.76 15.97 10.84
C LYS A 349 -15.70 15.65 9.79
N GLN A 350 -16.15 15.48 8.53
CA GLN A 350 -15.29 15.21 7.39
C GLN A 350 -15.49 16.25 6.29
N TYR A 351 -14.38 16.64 5.65
CA TYR A 351 -14.33 17.53 4.49
C TYR A 351 -13.55 16.83 3.37
N TYR A 352 -14.26 16.43 2.32
CA TYR A 352 -13.68 15.72 1.17
C TYR A 352 -13.52 16.72 0.02
N MET A 353 -12.30 17.13 -0.27
CA MET A 353 -12.00 18.14 -1.29
C MET A 353 -11.97 17.56 -2.70
N ASN A 354 -11.63 16.28 -2.84
CA ASN A 354 -11.55 15.60 -4.11
C ASN A 354 -12.75 14.65 -4.30
N GLN A 355 -13.85 15.20 -4.83
CA GLN A 355 -15.08 14.46 -5.13
C GLN A 355 -15.23 14.12 -6.62
N GLN A 356 -14.25 14.46 -7.44
CA GLN A 356 -14.33 14.33 -8.88
C GLN A 356 -14.13 12.88 -9.32
N ARG A 357 -14.99 12.43 -10.25
CA ARG A 357 -14.91 11.09 -10.85
C ARG A 357 -14.33 11.12 -12.26
N THR A 358 -13.93 12.28 -12.78
CA THR A 358 -13.44 12.46 -14.14
C THR A 358 -11.92 12.48 -14.19
N GLN A 359 -11.36 11.79 -15.16
CA GLN A 359 -9.91 11.60 -15.36
C GLN A 359 -9.11 12.90 -15.59
N SER A 360 -9.77 14.01 -15.89
CA SER A 360 -9.14 15.29 -16.22
C SER A 360 -9.13 16.31 -15.07
N ALA A 361 -9.72 15.98 -13.92
CA ALA A 361 -9.77 16.90 -12.81
C ALA A 361 -8.44 16.88 -12.04
N ARG A 362 -7.78 18.03 -11.97
CA ARG A 362 -6.61 18.26 -11.14
C ARG A 362 -7.07 18.98 -9.87
N GLU A 363 -7.08 18.23 -8.78
CA GLU A 363 -7.42 18.77 -7.46
C GLU A 363 -6.12 18.93 -6.67
N TYR A 364 -5.76 20.18 -6.42
CA TYR A 364 -4.50 20.52 -5.74
C TYR A 364 -4.70 20.59 -4.22
N ASP A 365 -3.66 20.27 -3.47
CA ASP A 365 -3.70 20.23 -2.01
C ASP A 365 -3.96 21.59 -1.35
N THR A 366 -3.78 22.71 -2.06
CA THR A 366 -4.23 24.02 -1.57
C THR A 366 -5.73 24.08 -1.29
N ASN A 367 -6.53 23.15 -1.84
CA ASN A 367 -7.97 23.05 -1.55
C ASN A 367 -8.26 22.72 -0.07
N VAL A 368 -7.31 22.16 0.67
CA VAL A 368 -7.48 21.87 2.11
C VAL A 368 -7.33 23.12 2.99
N LEU A 369 -6.69 24.19 2.50
CA LEU A 369 -6.34 25.36 3.30
C LEU A 369 -7.59 26.09 3.81
N LYS A 370 -8.58 26.33 2.96
CA LYS A 370 -9.81 27.02 3.37
C LYS A 370 -10.62 26.24 4.41
N PRO A 371 -10.92 24.93 4.23
CA PRO A 371 -11.54 24.14 5.28
C PRO A 371 -10.72 24.07 6.57
N PHE A 372 -9.40 24.06 6.47
CA PHE A 372 -8.52 24.07 7.64
C PHE A 372 -8.69 25.36 8.45
N GLN A 373 -8.65 26.53 7.80
CA GLN A 373 -8.92 27.84 8.43
C GLN A 373 -10.31 27.90 9.07
N ASP A 374 -11.35 27.36 8.38
CA ASP A 374 -12.71 27.33 8.91
C ASP A 374 -12.81 26.46 10.18
N VAL A 375 -12.12 25.31 10.21
CA VAL A 375 -12.07 24.42 11.38
C VAL A 375 -11.24 25.02 12.52
N LEU A 376 -10.18 25.76 12.25
CA LEU A 376 -9.45 26.50 13.28
C LEU A 376 -10.37 27.45 14.04
N ASN A 377 -11.35 28.05 13.37
CA ASN A 377 -12.35 28.96 13.95
C ASN A 377 -13.58 28.22 14.54
N ASP A 378 -13.66 26.88 14.50
CA ASP A 378 -14.76 26.14 15.16
C ASP A 378 -14.72 26.40 16.69
N PRO A 379 -15.87 26.66 17.34
CA PRO A 379 -15.92 27.07 18.74
C PRO A 379 -15.60 25.95 19.75
N ALA A 380 -15.38 24.72 19.32
CA ALA A 380 -15.04 23.63 20.21
C ALA A 380 -13.74 23.94 20.99
N PRO A 381 -13.72 23.81 22.33
CA PRO A 381 -12.54 24.15 23.13
C PRO A 381 -11.38 23.19 22.87
N LYS A 382 -11.65 21.91 22.63
CA LYS A 382 -10.63 20.90 22.33
C LYS A 382 -10.87 20.36 20.91
N LYS A 383 -9.89 20.51 20.03
CA LYS A 383 -9.98 20.08 18.62
C LYS A 383 -8.82 19.19 18.23
N LEU A 384 -9.13 18.07 17.57
CA LEU A 384 -8.18 17.33 16.74
C LEU A 384 -8.52 17.58 15.27
N ILE A 385 -7.55 18.07 14.50
CA ILE A 385 -7.69 18.31 13.07
C ILE A 385 -6.71 17.41 12.33
N ILE A 386 -7.23 16.48 11.53
CA ILE A 386 -6.42 15.63 10.64
C ILE A 386 -6.55 16.20 9.24
N VAL A 387 -5.42 16.50 8.60
CA VAL A 387 -5.34 16.93 7.20
C VAL A 387 -4.62 15.86 6.41
N HIS A 388 -5.27 15.25 5.43
CA HIS A 388 -4.70 14.18 4.62
C HIS A 388 -4.54 14.66 3.17
N LEU A 389 -3.29 14.87 2.77
CA LEU A 389 -2.89 15.43 1.50
C LEU A 389 -2.82 14.35 0.41
N LEU A 390 -2.92 14.75 -0.84
CA LEU A 390 -2.58 13.93 -2.00
C LEU A 390 -1.07 13.95 -2.26
N GLY A 391 -0.37 14.96 -1.76
CA GLY A 391 1.08 15.07 -1.70
C GLY A 391 1.77 14.88 -3.04
N THR A 392 2.79 14.04 -3.03
CA THR A 392 3.59 13.69 -4.22
C THR A 392 3.18 12.35 -4.83
N HIS A 393 1.90 11.97 -4.72
CA HIS A 393 1.37 10.72 -5.26
C HIS A 393 1.64 10.57 -6.76
N ILE A 394 1.80 9.33 -7.22
CA ILE A 394 2.15 8.97 -8.60
C ILE A 394 1.35 9.77 -9.64
N LYS A 395 1.98 9.99 -10.77
CA LYS A 395 1.77 11.00 -11.80
C LYS A 395 1.97 12.41 -11.27
N TYR A 396 3.17 12.64 -10.83
CA TYR A 396 3.67 13.83 -10.14
C TYR A 396 3.31 15.13 -10.86
N LYS A 397 3.29 15.14 -12.21
CA LYS A 397 2.87 16.27 -13.06
C LYS A 397 1.46 16.82 -12.75
N TYR A 398 0.60 15.99 -12.14
CA TYR A 398 -0.76 16.40 -11.76
C TYR A 398 -0.87 16.85 -10.32
N ARG A 399 0.24 16.87 -9.58
CA ARG A 399 0.26 17.25 -8.16
C ARG A 399 0.54 18.74 -7.96
N TYR A 400 0.88 19.47 -9.01
CA TYR A 400 1.13 20.90 -8.98
C TYR A 400 0.54 21.59 -10.21
N PRO A 401 0.21 22.92 -10.14
CA PRO A 401 -0.24 23.69 -11.29
C PRO A 401 0.84 23.78 -12.37
N GLU A 402 0.47 23.63 -13.65
CA GLU A 402 1.43 23.61 -14.79
C GLU A 402 2.35 24.84 -14.85
N ASN A 403 1.88 26.00 -14.39
CA ASN A 403 2.66 27.24 -14.37
C ASN A 403 3.61 27.36 -13.17
N GLN A 404 3.72 26.32 -12.32
CA GLN A 404 4.56 26.31 -11.13
C GLN A 404 5.71 25.30 -11.21
N GLY A 405 5.95 24.71 -12.37
CA GLY A 405 7.09 23.81 -12.62
C GLY A 405 8.41 24.57 -12.65
N LYS A 406 9.22 24.47 -11.58
CA LYS A 406 10.55 25.08 -11.46
C LYS A 406 11.66 24.25 -12.10
N PHE A 407 11.48 22.92 -12.10
CA PHE A 407 12.54 21.98 -12.52
C PHE A 407 12.32 21.43 -13.92
N ASP A 408 11.38 21.95 -14.69
CA ASP A 408 11.10 21.48 -16.05
C ASP A 408 12.36 21.57 -16.94
N GLY A 409 12.75 20.43 -17.51
CA GLY A 409 13.96 20.31 -18.35
C GLY A 409 15.30 20.47 -17.61
N ASN A 410 15.30 20.59 -16.28
CA ASN A 410 16.53 20.73 -15.50
C ASN A 410 17.30 19.39 -15.47
N THR A 411 18.64 19.47 -15.65
CA THR A 411 19.56 18.33 -15.62
C THR A 411 20.54 18.38 -14.44
N ASP A 412 20.48 19.42 -13.60
CA ASP A 412 21.38 19.56 -12.46
C ASP A 412 21.00 18.56 -11.37
N HIS A 413 22.00 17.90 -10.80
CA HIS A 413 21.82 16.93 -9.71
C HIS A 413 20.86 15.78 -10.07
N VAL A 414 20.88 15.33 -11.33
CA VAL A 414 20.08 14.21 -11.82
C VAL A 414 20.96 12.97 -11.92
N PRO A 415 20.46 11.78 -11.58
CA PRO A 415 21.19 10.53 -11.81
C PRO A 415 21.55 10.35 -13.28
N PRO A 416 22.73 9.77 -13.59
CA PRO A 416 23.16 9.57 -14.98
C PRO A 416 22.33 8.49 -15.68
N GLY A 417 22.14 8.64 -16.99
CA GLY A 417 21.56 7.60 -17.86
C GLY A 417 20.03 7.51 -17.82
N LEU A 418 19.35 8.54 -17.35
CA LEU A 418 17.89 8.66 -17.49
C LEU A 418 17.52 8.97 -18.95
N SER A 419 16.46 8.34 -19.46
CA SER A 419 15.81 8.73 -20.70
C SER A 419 15.11 10.10 -20.53
N ALA A 420 14.65 10.69 -21.62
CA ALA A 420 13.90 11.95 -21.57
C ALA A 420 12.61 11.84 -20.73
N GLU A 421 11.91 10.71 -20.80
CA GLU A 421 10.69 10.45 -20.02
C GLU A 421 11.00 10.23 -18.53
N GLU A 422 12.09 9.49 -18.22
CA GLU A 422 12.55 9.28 -16.85
C GLU A 422 13.00 10.61 -16.22
N LEU A 423 13.68 11.48 -16.99
CA LEU A 423 14.10 12.81 -16.56
C LEU A 423 12.88 13.73 -16.31
N GLU A 424 11.87 13.71 -17.21
CA GLU A 424 10.63 14.46 -16.99
C GLU A 424 9.97 14.02 -15.67
N SER A 425 9.82 12.72 -15.46
CA SER A 425 9.23 12.18 -14.24
C SER A 425 10.03 12.51 -12.97
N TYR A 426 11.37 12.51 -13.08
CA TYR A 426 12.28 12.93 -12.00
C TYR A 426 12.07 14.39 -11.61
N ASN A 427 11.95 15.27 -12.60
CA ASN A 427 11.71 16.71 -12.41
C ASN A 427 10.28 16.99 -11.91
N ASP A 428 9.28 16.28 -12.43
CA ASP A 428 7.89 16.39 -11.98
C ASP A 428 7.75 16.04 -10.49
N TYR A 429 8.52 15.05 -10.01
CA TYR A 429 8.53 14.71 -8.59
C TYR A 429 9.11 15.85 -7.73
N ASP A 430 10.18 16.52 -8.18
CA ASP A 430 10.74 17.67 -7.47
C ASP A 430 9.77 18.88 -7.51
N ASN A 431 9.07 19.09 -8.62
CA ASN A 431 8.01 20.11 -8.71
C ASN A 431 6.84 19.80 -7.76
N ALA A 432 6.45 18.53 -7.65
CA ALA A 432 5.42 18.12 -6.71
C ALA A 432 5.86 18.31 -5.25
N ASN A 433 7.13 18.03 -4.93
CA ASN A 433 7.71 18.34 -3.61
C ASN A 433 7.68 19.84 -3.31
N LEU A 434 8.04 20.68 -4.28
CA LEU A 434 8.01 22.13 -4.16
C LEU A 434 6.58 22.65 -3.88
N TYR A 435 5.59 22.05 -4.52
CA TYR A 435 4.19 22.41 -4.26
C TYR A 435 3.70 21.91 -2.90
N ASN A 436 4.10 20.69 -2.50
CA ASN A 436 3.81 20.15 -1.17
C ASN A 436 4.45 21.00 -0.05
N ASP A 437 5.67 21.53 -0.27
CA ASP A 437 6.32 22.51 0.62
C ASP A 437 5.44 23.71 0.87
N HIS A 438 4.92 24.33 -0.20
CA HIS A 438 4.01 25.47 -0.10
C HIS A 438 2.76 25.15 0.73
N VAL A 439 2.15 23.98 0.52
CA VAL A 439 0.94 23.58 1.25
C VAL A 439 1.24 23.35 2.73
N VAL A 440 2.28 22.58 3.05
CA VAL A 440 2.65 22.26 4.45
C VAL A 440 3.07 23.55 5.19
N ALA A 441 3.89 24.39 4.56
CA ALA A 441 4.28 25.68 5.15
C ALA A 441 3.07 26.60 5.38
N SER A 442 2.08 26.60 4.46
CA SER A 442 0.84 27.36 4.62
C SER A 442 0.01 26.85 5.80
N LEU A 443 -0.13 25.52 5.98
CA LEU A 443 -0.83 24.95 7.13
C LEU A 443 -0.17 25.34 8.45
N ILE A 444 1.17 25.34 8.53
CA ILE A 444 1.91 25.78 9.72
C ILE A 444 1.68 27.28 9.97
N LYS A 445 1.77 28.12 8.93
CA LYS A 445 1.54 29.57 9.03
C LYS A 445 0.12 29.90 9.50
N ASP A 446 -0.89 29.22 8.93
CA ASP A 446 -2.30 29.42 9.31
C ASP A 446 -2.54 28.97 10.76
N PHE A 447 -1.97 27.83 11.15
CA PHE A 447 -2.05 27.34 12.53
C PHE A 447 -1.39 28.31 13.51
N LYS A 448 -0.19 28.80 13.20
CA LYS A 448 0.52 29.81 13.98
C LYS A 448 -0.28 31.11 14.09
N ALA A 449 -0.89 31.59 12.99
CA ALA A 449 -1.69 32.81 12.98
C ALA A 449 -2.96 32.71 13.83
N ALA A 450 -3.53 31.51 14.01
CA ALA A 450 -4.66 31.25 14.88
C ALA A 450 -4.29 31.28 16.37
N ASP A 451 -3.00 31.39 16.72
CA ASP A 451 -2.46 31.45 18.08
C ASP A 451 -3.04 30.39 19.05
N PRO A 452 -3.04 29.11 18.67
CA PRO A 452 -3.64 28.04 19.47
C PRO A 452 -2.78 27.69 20.70
N ASN A 453 -3.37 27.00 21.68
CA ASN A 453 -2.61 26.18 22.60
C ASN A 453 -2.52 24.76 22.00
N GLY A 454 -1.40 24.39 21.39
CA GLY A 454 -1.29 23.09 20.76
C GLY A 454 -0.05 22.91 19.89
N PHE A 455 -0.07 21.84 19.11
CA PHE A 455 1.01 21.47 18.21
C PHE A 455 0.47 20.96 16.86
N LEU A 456 1.35 20.99 15.85
CA LEU A 456 1.12 20.39 14.54
C LEU A 456 2.25 19.38 14.26
N VAL A 457 1.86 18.15 13.94
CA VAL A 457 2.77 17.11 13.43
C VAL A 457 2.52 16.94 11.94
N TYR A 458 3.57 16.97 11.13
CA TYR A 458 3.54 16.58 9.71
C TYR A 458 4.45 15.39 9.49
N PHE A 459 3.99 14.41 8.75
CA PHE A 459 4.79 13.32 8.19
C PHE A 459 4.24 12.90 6.84
N SER A 460 5.08 12.29 5.98
CA SER A 460 4.58 11.52 4.85
C SER A 460 4.29 10.08 5.28
N ASP A 461 3.22 9.51 4.76
CA ASP A 461 2.85 8.11 5.04
C ASP A 461 3.95 7.13 4.61
N HIS A 462 4.56 7.34 3.45
CA HIS A 462 5.73 6.62 2.95
C HIS A 462 6.56 7.51 2.03
N GLY A 463 7.74 7.02 1.67
CA GLY A 463 8.56 7.63 0.62
C GLY A 463 8.25 7.04 -0.76
N GLU A 464 9.07 7.41 -1.74
CA GLU A 464 8.94 6.97 -3.14
C GLU A 464 10.33 6.78 -3.73
N GLU A 465 10.54 5.73 -4.50
CA GLU A 465 11.74 5.56 -5.32
C GLU A 465 11.49 6.25 -6.67
N VAL A 466 12.32 7.22 -7.02
CA VAL A 466 12.20 7.95 -8.29
C VAL A 466 13.57 7.99 -8.97
N TYR A 467 14.04 6.83 -9.39
CA TYR A 467 15.34 6.62 -10.04
C TYR A 467 16.55 6.98 -9.17
N ASP A 468 16.41 7.06 -7.85
CA ASP A 468 17.46 7.46 -6.92
C ASP A 468 18.49 6.35 -6.68
N THR A 469 18.04 5.10 -6.63
CA THR A 469 18.91 3.94 -6.35
C THR A 469 19.53 3.37 -7.63
N PRO A 470 20.87 3.17 -7.70
CA PRO A 470 21.51 2.49 -8.83
C PRO A 470 20.88 1.12 -9.13
N PRO A 471 20.69 0.74 -10.38
CA PRO A 471 21.16 1.37 -11.62
C PRO A 471 20.21 2.46 -12.18
N HIS A 472 19.43 3.16 -11.34
CA HIS A 472 18.55 4.28 -11.70
C HIS A 472 17.44 3.90 -12.70
N LYS A 473 16.79 2.75 -12.46
CA LYS A 473 15.74 2.18 -13.33
C LYS A 473 14.44 1.89 -12.61
N THR A 474 14.40 2.15 -11.31
CA THR A 474 13.22 1.89 -10.49
C THR A 474 12.48 3.19 -10.22
N GLN A 475 11.16 3.15 -10.43
CA GLN A 475 10.23 4.19 -10.00
C GLN A 475 9.06 3.51 -9.28
N GLY A 476 8.57 4.13 -8.22
CA GLY A 476 7.46 3.62 -7.44
C GLY A 476 7.88 2.88 -6.18
N ARG A 477 7.06 1.97 -5.71
CA ARG A 477 7.22 1.27 -4.43
C ARG A 477 7.22 -0.22 -4.60
N ASN A 478 8.05 -0.89 -3.81
CA ASN A 478 8.29 -2.31 -3.94
C ASN A 478 8.65 -2.91 -2.58
N GLU A 479 7.69 -3.51 -1.88
CA GLU A 479 7.90 -4.08 -0.56
C GLU A 479 8.79 -5.34 -0.57
N ASP A 480 8.78 -6.11 -1.65
CA ASP A 480 9.60 -7.33 -1.77
C ASP A 480 11.03 -7.05 -2.27
N ASN A 481 11.29 -5.85 -2.82
CA ASN A 481 12.63 -5.36 -3.17
C ASN A 481 12.79 -3.91 -2.67
N PRO A 482 12.86 -3.72 -1.35
CA PRO A 482 12.80 -2.41 -0.73
C PRO A 482 14.07 -1.61 -1.00
N THR A 483 13.91 -0.31 -1.27
CA THR A 483 15.00 0.68 -1.21
C THR A 483 14.77 1.61 -0.04
N ARG A 484 15.82 2.29 0.44
CA ARG A 484 15.69 3.26 1.54
C ARG A 484 14.72 4.38 1.20
N HIS A 485 14.68 4.79 -0.05
CA HIS A 485 13.84 5.89 -0.54
C HIS A 485 12.34 5.63 -0.39
N MET A 486 11.90 4.37 -0.43
CA MET A 486 10.51 3.99 -0.24
C MET A 486 10.03 4.15 1.22
N TYR A 487 10.97 4.16 2.18
CA TYR A 487 10.67 4.12 3.61
C TYR A 487 11.14 5.37 4.36
N THR A 488 12.04 6.17 3.81
CA THR A 488 12.56 7.37 4.47
C THR A 488 11.60 8.54 4.27
N ILE A 489 11.05 9.07 5.37
CA ILE A 489 10.00 10.09 5.34
C ILE A 489 10.40 11.35 6.12
N PRO A 490 9.87 12.54 5.74
CA PRO A 490 9.94 13.72 6.59
C PRO A 490 9.07 13.54 7.84
N PHE A 491 9.51 14.14 8.95
CA PHE A 491 8.73 14.23 10.18
C PHE A 491 9.02 15.59 10.84
N LEU A 492 7.98 16.43 10.93
CA LEU A 492 8.08 17.78 11.48
C LEU A 492 7.14 17.93 12.67
N LEU A 493 7.59 18.63 13.68
CA LEU A 493 6.78 19.03 14.82
C LEU A 493 6.86 20.55 14.99
N TRP A 494 5.74 21.24 14.91
CA TRP A 494 5.62 22.62 15.28
C TRP A 494 4.80 22.75 16.57
N THR A 495 5.31 23.51 17.57
CA THR A 495 4.66 23.71 18.86
C THR A 495 4.38 25.19 19.07
N SER A 496 3.20 25.54 19.58
CA SER A 496 2.87 26.92 19.90
C SER A 496 3.57 27.40 21.18
N GLU A 497 3.77 28.72 21.30
CA GLU A 497 4.33 29.31 22.54
C GLU A 497 3.47 28.99 23.77
N LYS A 498 2.14 28.98 23.62
CA LYS A 498 1.19 28.63 24.68
C LYS A 498 1.38 27.18 25.14
N TRP A 499 1.55 26.26 24.17
CA TRP A 499 1.81 24.86 24.48
C TRP A 499 3.16 24.68 25.18
N GLN A 500 4.23 25.34 24.70
CA GLN A 500 5.55 25.26 25.31
C GLN A 500 5.60 25.87 26.70
N ALA A 501 4.82 26.91 26.97
CA ALA A 501 4.74 27.51 28.31
C ALA A 501 4.23 26.53 29.37
N THR A 502 3.35 25.61 28.99
CA THR A 502 2.81 24.55 29.88
C THR A 502 3.56 23.23 29.78
N HIS A 503 4.30 23.02 28.68
CA HIS A 503 5.07 21.79 28.37
C HIS A 503 6.49 22.18 27.92
N PRO A 504 7.31 22.77 28.82
CA PRO A 504 8.64 23.21 28.41
C PRO A 504 9.51 22.01 28.04
N ARG A 505 9.72 21.81 26.75
CA ARG A 505 10.55 20.72 26.19
C ARG A 505 11.46 21.28 25.11
N ASP A 506 12.71 20.88 25.16
CA ASP A 506 13.68 21.07 24.09
C ASP A 506 13.87 19.73 23.35
N PHE A 507 13.47 19.71 22.08
CA PHE A 507 13.57 18.52 21.23
C PHE A 507 14.90 18.44 20.45
N SER A 508 15.81 19.38 20.63
CA SER A 508 17.07 19.44 19.87
C SER A 508 17.92 18.18 19.99
N GLN A 509 17.83 17.49 21.13
CA GLN A 509 18.54 16.23 21.39
C GLN A 509 17.82 15.00 20.84
N ASP A 510 16.59 15.16 20.34
CA ASP A 510 15.72 14.05 19.93
C ASP A 510 15.70 13.87 18.39
N VAL A 511 16.16 14.88 17.64
CA VAL A 511 16.01 14.96 16.18
C VAL A 511 16.69 13.83 15.39
N ASP A 512 17.75 13.24 15.94
CA ASP A 512 18.53 12.18 15.28
C ASP A 512 18.16 10.77 15.74
N ARG A 513 17.19 10.64 16.65
CA ARG A 513 16.71 9.34 17.15
C ARG A 513 16.15 8.49 16.03
N LYS A 514 16.54 7.21 16.00
CA LYS A 514 16.00 6.24 15.04
C LYS A 514 14.56 5.89 15.41
N TYR A 515 13.63 6.29 14.57
CA TYR A 515 12.21 6.18 14.87
C TYR A 515 11.44 5.52 13.75
N SER A 516 10.45 4.69 14.11
CA SER A 516 9.47 4.10 13.19
C SER A 516 8.12 4.78 13.33
N LEU A 517 7.49 5.16 12.22
CA LEU A 517 6.16 5.77 12.21
C LEU A 517 5.07 4.85 12.81
N ALA A 518 5.28 3.54 12.85
CA ALA A 518 4.39 2.59 13.52
C ALA A 518 4.22 2.87 15.04
N GLU A 519 5.11 3.67 15.63
CA GLU A 519 5.08 4.06 17.04
C GLU A 519 4.39 5.40 17.28
N LEU A 520 3.79 6.02 16.25
CA LEU A 520 3.22 7.37 16.32
C LEU A 520 2.20 7.53 17.45
N ILE A 521 1.38 6.52 17.72
CA ILE A 521 0.34 6.58 18.76
C ILE A 521 0.94 6.91 20.14
N HIS A 522 2.15 6.40 20.44
CA HIS A 522 2.86 6.67 21.70
C HIS A 522 3.46 8.08 21.73
N THR A 523 4.05 8.52 20.62
CA THR A 523 4.56 9.89 20.48
C THR A 523 3.43 10.92 20.54
N TRP A 524 2.32 10.66 19.87
CA TRP A 524 1.14 11.52 19.95
C TRP A 524 0.58 11.61 21.36
N SER A 525 0.48 10.49 22.07
CA SER A 525 0.00 10.45 23.44
C SER A 525 0.89 11.27 24.39
N ASP A 526 2.21 11.16 24.23
CA ASP A 526 3.18 11.95 25.01
C ASP A 526 3.03 13.46 24.75
N LEU A 527 2.97 13.88 23.48
CA LEU A 527 2.77 15.28 23.11
C LEU A 527 1.41 15.83 23.59
N ALA A 528 0.38 15.02 23.57
CA ALA A 528 -0.96 15.39 24.00
C ALA A 528 -1.14 15.33 25.55
N GLY A 529 -0.19 14.78 26.29
CA GLY A 529 -0.29 14.57 27.74
C GLY A 529 -1.31 13.51 28.12
N LEU A 530 -1.38 12.42 27.34
CA LEU A 530 -2.31 11.31 27.54
C LEU A 530 -1.57 10.10 28.11
N SER A 531 -2.15 9.48 29.13
CA SER A 531 -1.68 8.19 29.65
C SER A 531 -2.83 7.21 29.86
N TYR A 532 -2.56 5.93 29.68
CA TYR A 532 -3.54 4.84 29.73
C TYR A 532 -2.81 3.49 29.78
N ASP A 533 -3.53 2.42 30.07
CA ASP A 533 -2.96 1.07 30.01
C ASP A 533 -2.52 0.75 28.57
N GLY A 534 -1.24 0.42 28.40
CA GLY A 534 -0.64 0.17 27.08
C GLY A 534 0.13 1.38 26.49
N TYR A 535 0.06 2.58 27.10
CA TYR A 535 0.98 3.66 26.75
C TYR A 535 2.40 3.28 27.19
N ASP A 536 3.36 3.41 26.28
CA ASP A 536 4.77 3.11 26.54
C ASP A 536 5.64 4.33 26.20
N PRO A 537 6.15 5.06 27.19
CA PRO A 537 6.99 6.23 26.97
C PRO A 537 8.32 5.90 26.28
N THR A 538 8.79 4.65 26.37
CA THR A 538 10.04 4.24 25.70
C THR A 538 9.90 4.17 24.18
N ARG A 539 8.67 4.22 23.65
CA ARG A 539 8.34 4.21 22.23
C ARG A 539 8.02 5.60 21.66
N SER A 540 7.96 6.62 22.49
CA SER A 540 7.75 8.01 22.07
C SER A 540 9.09 8.67 21.71
N VAL A 541 9.25 9.12 20.47
CA VAL A 541 10.50 9.74 19.99
C VAL A 541 10.88 11.01 20.76
N VAL A 542 9.91 11.69 21.35
CA VAL A 542 10.10 12.92 22.13
C VAL A 542 10.25 12.67 23.63
N ASN A 543 10.12 11.44 24.10
CA ASN A 543 10.23 11.14 25.53
C ASN A 543 11.70 10.98 25.97
N PRO A 544 12.08 11.49 27.15
CA PRO A 544 13.42 11.24 27.69
C PRO A 544 13.74 9.76 27.91
N GLN A 545 12.72 8.91 28.10
CA GLN A 545 12.87 7.47 28.29
C GLN A 545 12.94 6.69 26.95
N PHE A 546 12.92 7.38 25.81
CA PHE A 546 12.94 6.75 24.50
C PHE A 546 14.06 5.72 24.36
N LYS A 547 13.73 4.58 23.75
CA LYS A 547 14.70 3.51 23.44
C LYS A 547 14.62 3.17 21.98
N GLU A 548 15.72 3.29 21.29
CA GLU A 548 15.82 2.82 19.92
C GLU A 548 15.56 1.33 19.85
N THR A 549 14.74 0.94 18.87
CA THR A 549 14.42 -0.46 18.57
C THR A 549 14.71 -0.72 17.09
N THR A 550 14.81 -1.99 16.71
CA THR A 550 14.92 -2.38 15.31
C THR A 550 13.74 -1.82 14.53
N ARG A 551 14.04 -1.10 13.45
CA ARG A 551 13.02 -0.53 12.56
C ARG A 551 12.63 -1.54 11.50
N TRP A 552 11.65 -2.39 11.86
CA TRP A 552 11.15 -3.41 10.95
C TRP A 552 10.34 -2.80 9.81
N ILE A 553 10.63 -3.24 8.59
CA ILE A 553 9.88 -2.90 7.38
C ILE A 553 9.40 -4.18 6.69
N GLY A 554 8.35 -4.06 5.86
CA GLY A 554 7.83 -5.18 5.10
C GLY A 554 6.52 -5.77 5.66
N ASN A 555 6.04 -6.84 5.05
CA ASN A 555 4.72 -7.41 5.33
C ASN A 555 4.74 -8.35 6.55
N PRO A 556 4.11 -8.00 7.69
CA PRO A 556 4.09 -8.85 8.89
C PRO A 556 3.27 -10.14 8.71
N TYR A 557 2.38 -10.19 7.73
CA TYR A 557 1.57 -11.38 7.45
C TYR A 557 2.31 -12.43 6.60
N LYS A 558 3.40 -12.04 5.95
CA LYS A 558 4.21 -12.92 5.10
C LYS A 558 5.40 -13.46 5.90
N LYS A 559 5.56 -14.77 5.94
CA LYS A 559 6.66 -15.41 6.69
C LYS A 559 8.03 -14.94 6.19
N ASN A 560 8.90 -14.49 7.11
CA ASN A 560 10.26 -14.03 6.84
C ASN A 560 10.34 -12.81 5.88
N ALA A 561 9.28 -12.00 5.79
CA ALA A 561 9.27 -10.80 4.95
C ALA A 561 9.65 -9.52 5.70
N LEU A 562 9.76 -9.57 7.03
CA LEU A 562 10.24 -8.43 7.81
C LEU A 562 11.76 -8.31 7.67
N ILE A 563 12.21 -7.11 7.35
CA ILE A 563 13.61 -6.74 7.16
C ILE A 563 13.93 -5.60 8.13
N ASP A 564 15.11 -5.62 8.72
CA ASP A 564 15.63 -4.48 9.45
C ASP A 564 16.02 -3.38 8.45
N TYR A 565 15.32 -2.23 8.49
CA TYR A 565 15.60 -1.09 7.61
C TYR A 565 17.07 -0.66 7.66
N ASP A 566 17.72 -0.73 8.82
CA ASP A 566 19.11 -0.29 8.97
C ASP A 566 20.11 -1.19 8.21
N THR A 567 19.68 -2.40 7.81
CA THR A 567 20.48 -3.32 6.98
C THR A 567 20.36 -3.07 5.47
N LEU A 568 19.41 -2.22 5.04
CA LEU A 568 19.28 -1.89 3.62
C LEU A 568 20.54 -1.14 3.14
N PRO A 569 21.03 -1.43 1.92
CA PRO A 569 22.16 -0.71 1.36
C PRO A 569 21.87 0.79 1.25
N TYR A 570 22.86 1.60 1.56
CA TYR A 570 22.84 3.01 1.16
C TYR A 570 23.02 3.01 -0.36
N GLY A 571 22.00 3.47 -1.10
CA GLY A 571 22.21 3.87 -2.50
C GLY A 571 23.20 5.02 -2.54
N ASP A 572 23.87 5.22 -3.67
CA ASP A 572 24.73 6.39 -3.84
C ASP A 572 23.87 7.64 -3.63
N GLN A 573 24.05 8.29 -2.49
CA GLN A 573 23.37 9.56 -2.21
C GLN A 573 24.04 10.61 -3.08
N VAL A 574 23.31 11.11 -4.08
CA VAL A 574 23.66 12.35 -4.75
C VAL A 574 23.47 13.47 -3.72
N GLY A 575 24.50 13.73 -2.91
CA GLY A 575 24.47 14.86 -1.98
C GLY A 575 25.06 14.71 -0.59
N ASN A 576 25.70 13.58 -0.24
CA ASN A 576 26.50 13.52 1.00
C ASN A 576 27.98 13.25 0.66
N GLN A 577 28.73 14.30 0.34
CA GLN A 577 30.17 14.46 0.58
C GLN A 577 30.39 15.70 1.43
#